data_8d35eda2a33935fb8080db3eeb14d9ea
#
_entry.id   8d35eda2a33935fb8080db3eeb14d9ea
#
_cell.length_a   1.000
_cell.length_b   1.000
_cell.length_c   1.000
_cell.angle_alpha   90.00
_cell.angle_beta   90.00
_cell.angle_gamma   90.00
#
_symmetry.space_group_name_H-M   'P 1'
#
loop_
_entity.id
_entity.type
_entity.pdbx_description
1 polymer ?
#
loop_
_entity_poly.entity_id
_entity_poly.type
_entity_poly.pdbx_seq_one_letter_code
_entity_poly.pdbx_strand_id
1 'polypeptide(L)'
;MAQALEADPNVEMILGLGTDEPKVPLERTEFVRADQTYSILNRIVRATQVDTIVHTFLKTNSVGISSRVLHEINVIGTLNLLAAAGAPGTSVRQVVVKSSTHIYGASEKDPAWFREETGRNAPVRTRLERSLIEVEALVRDFIMDNPRLVVSVLRFAHVLGTDILTPISADLRRRLLPCIAGFDPLVQFVEEDDVVRSLEHVTRHRIPGTFNVAGAGKLPWSEVASIAGAFLFPLPPINPRSFASPFRLLGLIQFPVEMETLLRFGRGVDTSRLIETGFAYRYSSAGAVESLARANNLRRAVGDDEPTYRYEQDVEQFFQHSPAVVREIDG
;
A
#
# COMPACT_ATOMS: atom_id res chain seq x y z
N MET A 1 -2.13 1.99 -10.06
CA MET A 1 -1.60 0.82 -10.83
C MET A 1 -2.45 0.56 -12.08
N ALA A 2 -3.77 0.32 -12.00
CA ALA A 2 -4.59 0.11 -13.20
C ALA A 2 -4.45 1.26 -14.19
N GLN A 3 -4.67 2.50 -13.78
CA GLN A 3 -4.48 3.68 -14.64
C GLN A 3 -3.06 3.80 -15.25
N ALA A 4 -2.01 3.41 -14.51
CA ALA A 4 -0.66 3.39 -15.06
C ALA A 4 -0.47 2.34 -16.16
N LEU A 5 -1.13 1.18 -16.02
CA LEU A 5 -1.14 0.14 -17.04
C LEU A 5 -2.02 0.51 -18.24
N GLU A 6 -3.12 1.25 -18.03
CA GLU A 6 -3.97 1.75 -19.11
C GLU A 6 -3.21 2.65 -20.09
N ALA A 7 -2.23 3.40 -19.58
CA ALA A 7 -1.37 4.25 -20.39
C ALA A 7 -0.34 3.47 -21.24
N ASP A 8 -0.15 2.17 -21.00
CA ASP A 8 0.79 1.33 -21.74
C ASP A 8 0.11 0.66 -22.96
N PRO A 9 0.52 1.00 -24.19
CA PRO A 9 -0.06 0.39 -25.39
C PRO A 9 0.30 -1.10 -25.55
N ASN A 10 1.32 -1.61 -24.83
CA ASN A 10 1.69 -3.02 -24.88
C ASN A 10 0.84 -3.89 -23.93
N VAL A 11 0.00 -3.28 -23.11
CA VAL A 11 -0.96 -4.00 -22.27
C VAL A 11 -2.27 -4.14 -23.02
N GLU A 12 -2.58 -5.36 -23.47
CA GLU A 12 -3.76 -5.65 -24.26
C GLU A 12 -5.05 -5.61 -23.44
N MET A 13 -5.03 -6.20 -22.26
CA MET A 13 -6.18 -6.32 -21.37
C MET A 13 -5.77 -6.07 -19.93
N ILE A 14 -6.62 -5.33 -19.20
CA ILE A 14 -6.47 -5.11 -17.77
C ILE A 14 -7.78 -5.54 -17.10
N LEU A 15 -7.65 -6.45 -16.14
CA LEU A 15 -8.76 -6.91 -15.32
C LEU A 15 -8.56 -6.50 -13.88
N GLY A 16 -9.43 -5.67 -13.36
CA GLY A 16 -9.49 -5.31 -11.94
C GLY A 16 -10.41 -6.25 -11.18
N LEU A 17 -9.93 -6.81 -10.06
CA LEU A 17 -10.74 -7.62 -9.15
C LEU A 17 -10.79 -6.98 -7.78
N GLY A 18 -11.98 -6.85 -7.22
CA GLY A 18 -12.16 -6.30 -5.87
C GLY A 18 -13.57 -6.50 -5.33
N THR A 19 -13.73 -6.28 -4.02
CA THR A 19 -15.04 -6.32 -3.36
C THR A 19 -15.82 -5.01 -3.50
N ASP A 20 -15.08 -3.93 -3.67
CA ASP A 20 -15.61 -2.57 -3.79
C ASP A 20 -15.29 -2.00 -5.17
N GLU A 21 -16.16 -1.16 -5.68
CA GLU A 21 -15.95 -0.46 -6.95
C GLU A 21 -14.74 0.48 -6.86
N PRO A 22 -13.99 0.64 -7.98
CA PRO A 22 -12.87 1.58 -8.02
C PRO A 22 -13.36 3.01 -7.76
N LYS A 23 -12.60 3.74 -6.94
CA LYS A 23 -12.89 5.14 -6.60
C LYS A 23 -12.42 6.14 -7.66
N VAL A 24 -11.72 5.64 -8.66
CA VAL A 24 -11.17 6.43 -9.76
C VAL A 24 -11.73 5.93 -11.07
N PRO A 25 -11.94 6.81 -12.06
CA PRO A 25 -12.36 6.38 -13.38
C PRO A 25 -11.30 5.47 -14.01
N LEU A 26 -11.74 4.40 -14.64
CA LEU A 26 -10.93 3.46 -15.40
C LEU A 26 -11.45 3.47 -16.84
N GLU A 27 -10.56 3.57 -17.82
CA GLU A 27 -10.91 3.71 -19.24
C GLU A 27 -10.83 2.38 -19.99
N ARG A 28 -9.79 1.58 -19.73
CA ARG A 28 -9.48 0.31 -20.40
C ARG A 28 -9.56 -0.90 -19.47
N THR A 29 -9.73 -0.68 -18.17
CA THR A 29 -9.79 -1.74 -17.17
C THR A 29 -11.20 -2.28 -17.04
N GLU A 30 -11.37 -3.55 -17.32
CA GLU A 30 -12.61 -4.26 -17.01
C GLU A 30 -12.61 -4.61 -15.51
N PHE A 31 -13.59 -4.10 -14.76
CA PHE A 31 -13.68 -4.35 -13.32
C PHE A 31 -14.72 -5.42 -13.02
N VAL A 32 -14.31 -6.45 -12.28
CA VAL A 32 -15.17 -7.53 -11.81
C VAL A 32 -15.27 -7.49 -10.30
N ARG A 33 -16.49 -7.32 -9.80
CA ARG A 33 -16.75 -7.42 -8.38
C ARG A 33 -16.74 -8.88 -7.94
N ALA A 34 -15.69 -9.30 -7.28
CA ALA A 34 -15.49 -10.67 -6.83
C ALA A 34 -14.70 -10.73 -5.51
N ASP A 35 -14.95 -11.79 -4.75
CA ASP A 35 -14.13 -12.13 -3.60
C ASP A 35 -12.89 -12.98 -3.99
N GLN A 36 -12.02 -13.27 -3.01
CA GLN A 36 -10.79 -14.04 -3.24
C GLN A 36 -11.00 -15.56 -3.10
N THR A 37 -12.19 -16.07 -3.42
CA THR A 37 -12.48 -17.51 -3.39
C THR A 37 -11.76 -18.22 -4.54
N TYR A 38 -11.11 -19.35 -4.26
CA TYR A 38 -10.34 -20.11 -5.26
C TYR A 38 -11.13 -20.41 -6.54
N SER A 39 -12.37 -20.89 -6.39
CA SER A 39 -13.22 -21.24 -7.56
C SER A 39 -13.48 -20.07 -8.49
N ILE A 40 -13.67 -18.87 -7.93
CA ILE A 40 -13.89 -17.64 -8.70
C ILE A 40 -12.58 -17.23 -9.37
N LEU A 41 -11.50 -17.13 -8.60
CA LEU A 41 -10.17 -16.74 -9.14
C LEU A 41 -9.71 -17.68 -10.24
N ASN A 42 -9.78 -19.00 -10.03
CA ASN A 42 -9.38 -19.99 -11.02
C ASN A 42 -10.23 -19.91 -12.30
N ARG A 43 -11.56 -19.69 -12.16
CA ARG A 43 -12.44 -19.52 -13.32
C ARG A 43 -12.09 -18.27 -14.12
N ILE A 44 -11.84 -17.15 -13.44
CA ILE A 44 -11.46 -15.89 -14.08
C ILE A 44 -10.10 -16.06 -14.80
N VAL A 45 -9.07 -16.53 -14.12
CA VAL A 45 -7.73 -16.73 -14.71
C VAL A 45 -7.80 -17.62 -15.96
N ARG A 46 -8.58 -18.70 -15.92
CA ARG A 46 -8.75 -19.58 -17.07
C ARG A 46 -9.55 -18.95 -18.21
N ALA A 47 -10.59 -18.20 -17.91
CA ALA A 47 -11.45 -17.58 -18.92
C ALA A 47 -10.76 -16.42 -19.64
N THR A 48 -9.99 -15.61 -18.91
CA THR A 48 -9.35 -14.40 -19.42
C THR A 48 -7.95 -14.63 -19.97
N GLN A 49 -7.33 -15.79 -19.68
CA GLN A 49 -5.98 -16.15 -20.15
C GLN A 49 -4.92 -15.10 -19.80
N VAL A 50 -5.07 -14.42 -18.66
CA VAL A 50 -4.10 -13.42 -18.17
C VAL A 50 -2.73 -14.07 -17.95
N ASP A 51 -1.67 -13.37 -18.34
CA ASP A 51 -0.29 -13.81 -18.16
C ASP A 51 0.37 -13.29 -16.90
N THR A 52 -0.17 -12.22 -16.32
CA THR A 52 0.40 -11.52 -15.16
C THR A 52 -0.66 -11.25 -14.11
N ILE A 53 -0.35 -11.57 -12.86
CA ILE A 53 -1.19 -11.27 -11.70
C ILE A 53 -0.45 -10.32 -10.78
N VAL A 54 -1.09 -9.17 -10.45
CA VAL A 54 -0.58 -8.23 -9.46
C VAL A 54 -1.45 -8.30 -8.21
N HIS A 55 -0.92 -8.89 -7.15
CA HIS A 55 -1.57 -9.07 -5.87
C HIS A 55 -1.41 -7.83 -5.00
N THR A 56 -2.46 -7.02 -4.86
CA THR A 56 -2.43 -5.75 -4.12
C THR A 56 -3.37 -5.68 -2.94
N PHE A 57 -4.23 -6.67 -2.71
CA PHE A 57 -5.29 -6.62 -1.69
C PHE A 57 -4.80 -6.83 -0.25
N LEU A 58 -3.52 -7.14 -0.03
CA LEU A 58 -2.95 -7.34 1.30
C LEU A 58 -3.22 -6.14 2.22
N LYS A 59 -3.85 -6.41 3.35
CA LYS A 59 -4.05 -5.42 4.41
C LYS A 59 -2.76 -5.28 5.21
N THR A 60 -2.22 -4.07 5.27
CA THR A 60 -0.96 -3.74 5.94
C THR A 60 -1.15 -2.89 7.20
N ASN A 61 -2.39 -2.74 7.66
CA ASN A 61 -2.74 -2.18 8.96
C ASN A 61 -3.90 -2.98 9.57
N SER A 62 -4.05 -2.90 10.90
CA SER A 62 -5.07 -3.63 11.67
C SER A 62 -6.24 -2.76 12.14
N VAL A 63 -6.28 -1.48 11.75
CA VAL A 63 -7.32 -0.54 12.20
C VAL A 63 -8.68 -0.93 11.66
N GLY A 64 -9.65 -1.15 12.56
CA GLY A 64 -11.02 -1.48 12.18
C GLY A 64 -11.23 -2.89 11.62
N ILE A 65 -10.19 -3.75 11.62
CA ILE A 65 -10.26 -5.09 11.03
C ILE A 65 -10.12 -6.14 12.14
N SER A 66 -11.08 -7.09 12.18
CA SER A 66 -10.97 -8.22 13.10
C SER A 66 -9.84 -9.16 12.66
N SER A 67 -9.28 -9.89 13.62
CA SER A 67 -8.18 -10.82 13.35
C SER A 67 -8.56 -11.93 12.38
N ARG A 68 -9.81 -12.37 12.41
CA ARG A 68 -10.34 -13.39 11.53
C ARG A 68 -10.39 -12.85 10.09
N VAL A 69 -10.98 -11.68 9.91
CA VAL A 69 -11.06 -11.03 8.58
C VAL A 69 -9.67 -10.73 8.02
N LEU A 70 -8.73 -10.28 8.87
CA LEU A 70 -7.37 -10.05 8.46
C LEU A 70 -6.69 -11.34 7.95
N HIS A 71 -6.86 -12.45 8.65
CA HIS A 71 -6.35 -13.75 8.24
C HIS A 71 -7.01 -14.27 6.96
N GLU A 72 -8.33 -14.15 6.85
CA GLU A 72 -9.08 -14.52 5.63
C GLU A 72 -8.58 -13.75 4.40
N ILE A 73 -8.47 -12.43 4.50
CA ILE A 73 -8.00 -11.61 3.37
C ILE A 73 -6.54 -11.90 3.05
N ASN A 74 -5.66 -11.81 4.05
CA ASN A 74 -4.22 -11.88 3.78
C ASN A 74 -3.77 -13.30 3.47
N VAL A 75 -4.09 -14.27 4.31
CA VAL A 75 -3.52 -15.63 4.20
C VAL A 75 -4.34 -16.48 3.25
N ILE A 76 -5.65 -16.62 3.52
CA ILE A 76 -6.50 -17.49 2.70
C ILE A 76 -6.67 -16.91 1.28
N GLY A 77 -6.89 -15.59 1.16
CA GLY A 77 -6.98 -14.93 -0.13
C GLY A 77 -5.70 -15.09 -0.97
N THR A 78 -4.52 -14.94 -0.36
CA THR A 78 -3.25 -15.16 -1.04
C THR A 78 -3.07 -16.62 -1.45
N LEU A 79 -3.37 -17.57 -0.56
CA LEU A 79 -3.31 -19.00 -0.88
C LEU A 79 -4.18 -19.32 -2.11
N ASN A 80 -5.43 -18.84 -2.12
CA ASN A 80 -6.36 -19.04 -3.24
C ASN A 80 -5.84 -18.44 -4.55
N LEU A 81 -5.26 -17.23 -4.49
CA LEU A 81 -4.68 -16.58 -5.66
C LEU A 81 -3.49 -17.37 -6.22
N LEU A 82 -2.56 -17.76 -5.36
CA LEU A 82 -1.38 -18.53 -5.76
C LEU A 82 -1.79 -19.90 -6.32
N ALA A 83 -2.77 -20.58 -5.70
CA ALA A 83 -3.31 -21.85 -6.22
C ALA A 83 -3.95 -21.67 -7.60
N ALA A 84 -4.65 -20.58 -7.86
CA ALA A 84 -5.19 -20.27 -9.18
C ALA A 84 -4.09 -19.94 -10.21
N ALA A 85 -3.06 -19.19 -9.77
CA ALA A 85 -1.91 -18.85 -10.62
C ALA A 85 -1.06 -20.08 -11.02
N GLY A 86 -0.89 -21.04 -10.12
CA GLY A 86 -0.13 -22.27 -10.35
C GLY A 86 -0.94 -23.44 -10.90
N ALA A 87 -2.24 -23.24 -11.17
CA ALA A 87 -3.11 -24.33 -11.63
C ALA A 87 -2.65 -24.92 -12.97
N PRO A 88 -2.77 -26.24 -13.18
CA PRO A 88 -2.40 -26.87 -14.45
C PRO A 88 -3.13 -26.22 -15.65
N GLY A 89 -2.39 -25.88 -16.69
CA GLY A 89 -2.94 -25.27 -17.91
C GLY A 89 -3.25 -23.77 -17.80
N THR A 90 -2.78 -23.10 -16.75
CA THR A 90 -2.86 -21.64 -16.63
C THR A 90 -1.95 -20.94 -17.65
N SER A 91 -2.36 -19.76 -18.11
CA SER A 91 -1.56 -18.85 -18.94
C SER A 91 -0.58 -17.99 -18.13
N VAL A 92 -0.72 -17.98 -16.80
CA VAL A 92 0.08 -17.13 -15.93
C VAL A 92 1.58 -17.43 -16.06
N ARG A 93 2.36 -16.37 -16.17
CA ARG A 93 3.83 -16.39 -16.27
C ARG A 93 4.49 -15.53 -15.21
N GLN A 94 3.74 -14.63 -14.61
CA GLN A 94 4.24 -13.69 -13.61
C GLN A 94 3.24 -13.47 -12.49
N VAL A 95 3.76 -13.39 -11.26
CA VAL A 95 3.01 -12.96 -10.07
C VAL A 95 3.81 -11.88 -9.34
N VAL A 96 3.21 -10.72 -9.14
CA VAL A 96 3.79 -9.61 -8.38
C VAL A 96 3.02 -9.46 -7.08
N VAL A 97 3.72 -9.55 -5.95
CA VAL A 97 3.11 -9.53 -4.62
C VAL A 97 3.49 -8.26 -3.87
N LYS A 98 2.47 -7.47 -3.51
CA LYS A 98 2.64 -6.38 -2.55
C LYS A 98 2.79 -6.96 -1.15
N SER A 99 3.91 -6.68 -0.48
CA SER A 99 4.18 -7.04 0.92
C SER A 99 4.49 -5.77 1.74
N SER A 100 4.97 -5.93 2.95
CA SER A 100 5.29 -4.80 3.83
C SER A 100 6.53 -5.07 4.68
N THR A 101 7.30 -4.02 4.97
CA THR A 101 8.43 -4.07 5.90
C THR A 101 8.03 -4.42 7.34
N HIS A 102 6.73 -4.48 7.66
CA HIS A 102 6.24 -4.96 8.96
C HIS A 102 6.67 -6.40 9.28
N ILE A 103 7.03 -7.19 8.28
CA ILE A 103 7.56 -8.55 8.50
C ILE A 103 8.83 -8.55 9.36
N TYR A 104 9.64 -7.49 9.28
CA TYR A 104 10.88 -7.37 10.07
C TYR A 104 10.61 -7.11 11.55
N GLY A 105 9.45 -6.53 11.88
CA GLY A 105 9.17 -6.03 13.22
C GLY A 105 9.95 -4.76 13.56
N ALA A 106 10.12 -4.51 14.85
CA ALA A 106 11.01 -3.49 15.39
C ALA A 106 11.46 -3.88 16.81
N SER A 107 12.76 -3.84 17.07
CA SER A 107 13.36 -4.15 18.37
C SER A 107 14.69 -3.42 18.57
N GLU A 108 15.17 -3.37 19.80
CA GLU A 108 16.46 -2.77 20.17
C GLU A 108 17.68 -3.46 19.54
N LYS A 109 17.51 -4.73 19.11
CA LYS A 109 18.57 -5.57 18.53
C LYS A 109 18.58 -5.57 17.02
N ASP A 110 17.73 -4.75 16.40
CA ASP A 110 17.62 -4.69 14.95
C ASP A 110 18.81 -3.98 14.31
N PRO A 111 19.20 -4.38 13.09
CA PRO A 111 20.23 -3.68 12.35
C PRO A 111 19.78 -2.26 11.99
N ALA A 112 20.74 -1.39 11.72
CA ALA A 112 20.44 -0.04 11.24
C ALA A 112 19.64 -0.04 9.93
N TRP A 113 19.87 -1.05 9.08
CA TRP A 113 19.19 -1.27 7.81
C TRP A 113 18.87 -2.74 7.66
N PHE A 114 17.60 -3.05 7.39
CA PHE A 114 17.20 -4.40 7.00
C PHE A 114 17.43 -4.59 5.50
N ARG A 115 18.15 -5.65 5.16
CA ARG A 115 18.20 -6.17 3.78
C ARG A 115 17.15 -7.26 3.61
N GLU A 116 16.89 -7.64 2.37
CA GLU A 116 15.86 -8.63 2.05
C GLU A 116 16.14 -10.00 2.66
N GLU A 117 17.42 -10.34 2.84
CA GLU A 117 17.90 -11.57 3.47
C GLU A 117 17.90 -11.50 5.00
N THR A 118 17.73 -10.31 5.58
CA THR A 118 17.79 -10.14 7.02
C THR A 118 16.60 -10.84 7.67
N GLY A 119 16.91 -11.80 8.54
CA GLY A 119 15.90 -12.45 9.36
C GLY A 119 15.30 -11.50 10.40
N ARG A 120 14.10 -11.83 10.85
CA ARG A 120 13.45 -11.11 11.95
C ARG A 120 14.09 -11.47 13.28
N ASN A 121 14.52 -10.47 14.05
CA ASN A 121 15.04 -10.66 15.42
C ASN A 121 13.94 -10.55 16.48
N ALA A 122 12.96 -9.67 16.22
CA ALA A 122 11.87 -9.43 17.16
C ALA A 122 10.86 -10.60 17.19
N PRO A 123 10.32 -10.97 18.36
CA PRO A 123 9.21 -11.92 18.41
C PRO A 123 7.99 -11.35 17.68
N VAL A 124 7.18 -12.23 17.11
CA VAL A 124 5.91 -11.84 16.46
C VAL A 124 4.94 -11.39 17.54
N ARG A 125 4.59 -10.11 17.54
CA ARG A 125 3.75 -9.51 18.59
C ARG A 125 2.31 -9.27 18.15
N THR A 126 2.11 -9.05 16.85
CA THR A 126 0.81 -8.70 16.31
C THR A 126 0.30 -9.75 15.34
N ARG A 127 -1.03 -9.76 15.16
CA ARG A 127 -1.65 -10.67 14.18
C ARG A 127 -1.38 -10.22 12.75
N LEU A 128 -1.20 -8.92 12.53
CA LEU A 128 -0.76 -8.39 11.25
C LEU A 128 0.61 -8.93 10.86
N GLU A 129 1.60 -8.80 11.76
CA GLU A 129 2.94 -9.34 11.52
C GLU A 129 2.90 -10.84 11.21
N ARG A 130 2.12 -11.60 11.97
CA ARG A 130 1.96 -13.04 11.73
C ARG A 130 1.40 -13.32 10.34
N SER A 131 0.31 -12.63 9.96
CA SER A 131 -0.32 -12.86 8.66
C SER A 131 0.62 -12.50 7.50
N LEU A 132 1.44 -11.45 7.63
CA LEU A 132 2.42 -11.07 6.60
C LEU A 132 3.56 -12.09 6.48
N ILE A 133 4.02 -12.63 7.59
CA ILE A 133 5.04 -13.70 7.61
C ILE A 133 4.49 -14.99 6.96
N GLU A 134 3.25 -15.36 7.29
CA GLU A 134 2.57 -16.51 6.69
C GLU A 134 2.39 -16.34 5.19
N VAL A 135 1.99 -15.15 4.73
CA VAL A 135 1.87 -14.81 3.30
C VAL A 135 3.21 -14.98 2.58
N GLU A 136 4.29 -14.43 3.13
CA GLU A 136 5.59 -14.58 2.47
C GLU A 136 6.15 -16.02 2.53
N ALA A 137 5.74 -16.81 3.53
CA ALA A 137 6.03 -18.24 3.53
C ALA A 137 5.30 -18.97 2.39
N LEU A 138 3.98 -18.70 2.21
CA LEU A 138 3.20 -19.24 1.10
C LEU A 138 3.79 -18.85 -0.27
N VAL A 139 4.21 -17.60 -0.43
CA VAL A 139 4.85 -17.13 -1.67
C VAL A 139 6.17 -17.85 -1.93
N ARG A 140 6.98 -18.05 -0.89
CA ARG A 140 8.27 -18.78 -1.01
C ARG A 140 8.05 -20.25 -1.41
N ASP A 141 7.10 -20.94 -0.79
CA ASP A 141 6.76 -22.31 -1.13
C ASP A 141 6.23 -22.37 -2.57
N PHE A 142 5.38 -21.42 -2.96
CA PHE A 142 4.88 -21.30 -4.33
C PHE A 142 6.00 -21.11 -5.37
N ILE A 143 7.03 -20.31 -5.06
CA ILE A 143 8.20 -20.13 -5.95
C ILE A 143 8.94 -21.45 -6.15
N MET A 144 9.12 -22.24 -5.08
CA MET A 144 9.80 -23.54 -5.16
C MET A 144 9.01 -24.54 -6.01
N ASP A 145 7.69 -24.55 -5.87
CA ASP A 145 6.80 -25.44 -6.61
C ASP A 145 6.61 -25.04 -8.07
N ASN A 146 6.83 -23.75 -8.39
CA ASN A 146 6.57 -23.18 -9.71
C ASN A 146 7.81 -22.45 -10.30
N PRO A 147 8.94 -23.12 -10.54
CA PRO A 147 10.21 -22.47 -10.92
C PRO A 147 10.18 -21.78 -12.29
N ARG A 148 9.12 -21.99 -13.08
CA ARG A 148 8.94 -21.35 -14.41
C ARG A 148 8.26 -19.99 -14.31
N LEU A 149 7.65 -19.66 -13.16
CA LEU A 149 6.97 -18.40 -12.96
C LEU A 149 7.94 -17.33 -12.45
N VAL A 150 7.80 -16.14 -12.99
CA VAL A 150 8.48 -14.96 -12.45
C VAL A 150 7.68 -14.47 -11.24
N VAL A 151 8.27 -14.47 -10.05
CA VAL A 151 7.61 -13.97 -8.85
C VAL A 151 8.41 -12.83 -8.24
N SER A 152 7.75 -11.70 -8.05
CA SER A 152 8.32 -10.50 -7.43
C SER A 152 7.58 -10.20 -6.13
N VAL A 153 8.31 -9.94 -5.05
CA VAL A 153 7.75 -9.52 -3.75
C VAL A 153 8.27 -8.14 -3.39
N LEU A 154 7.40 -7.16 -3.24
CA LEU A 154 7.78 -5.80 -2.88
C LEU A 154 7.34 -5.50 -1.45
N ARG A 155 8.32 -5.29 -0.55
CA ARG A 155 8.14 -4.96 0.86
C ARG A 155 8.13 -3.45 1.04
N PHE A 156 6.95 -2.86 1.04
CA PHE A 156 6.81 -1.42 1.17
C PHE A 156 7.03 -0.95 2.61
N ALA A 157 7.77 0.14 2.77
CA ALA A 157 7.81 0.93 4.00
C ALA A 157 6.45 1.61 4.23
N HIS A 158 6.36 2.53 5.20
CA HIS A 158 5.13 3.27 5.44
C HIS A 158 4.79 4.16 4.24
N VAL A 159 3.66 3.86 3.60
CA VAL A 159 3.21 4.60 2.42
C VAL A 159 2.57 5.92 2.86
N LEU A 160 3.02 7.00 2.25
CA LEU A 160 2.42 8.32 2.34
C LEU A 160 1.93 8.76 0.96
N GLY A 161 0.79 9.43 0.93
CA GLY A 161 0.24 9.94 -0.30
C GLY A 161 -1.07 10.70 -0.07
N THR A 162 -1.53 11.36 -1.12
CA THR A 162 -2.75 12.16 -1.07
C THR A 162 -4.01 11.30 -1.07
N ASP A 163 -3.96 10.15 -1.75
CA ASP A 163 -5.12 9.29 -1.96
C ASP A 163 -5.13 8.06 -1.05
N ILE A 164 -3.99 7.78 -0.39
CA ILE A 164 -3.86 6.67 0.54
C ILE A 164 -4.07 7.13 1.98
N LEU A 165 -5.02 6.50 2.67
CA LEU A 165 -5.25 6.73 4.09
C LEU A 165 -4.63 5.59 4.92
N THR A 166 -3.48 5.88 5.53
CA THR A 166 -2.82 5.02 6.53
C THR A 166 -2.97 5.62 7.92
N PRO A 167 -2.75 4.87 9.01
CA PRO A 167 -2.77 5.44 10.36
C PRO A 167 -1.86 6.67 10.50
N ILE A 168 -0.63 6.59 9.98
CA ILE A 168 0.35 7.69 10.03
C ILE A 168 -0.11 8.87 9.17
N SER A 169 -0.58 8.63 7.93
CA SER A 169 -1.06 9.73 7.08
C SER A 169 -2.29 10.41 7.66
N ALA A 170 -3.17 9.66 8.36
CA ALA A 170 -4.32 10.22 9.05
C ALA A 170 -3.91 11.14 10.20
N ASP A 171 -2.93 10.74 11.00
CA ASP A 171 -2.43 11.57 12.11
C ASP A 171 -1.67 12.80 11.59
N LEU A 172 -0.90 12.67 10.51
CA LEU A 172 -0.27 13.80 9.82
C LEU A 172 -1.30 14.82 9.28
N ARG A 173 -2.42 14.32 8.74
CA ARG A 173 -3.53 15.21 8.30
C ARG A 173 -4.17 15.97 9.45
N ARG A 174 -4.27 15.36 10.65
CA ARG A 174 -4.77 16.01 11.86
C ARG A 174 -3.74 16.92 12.53
N ARG A 175 -2.48 16.89 12.10
CA ARG A 175 -1.33 17.55 12.72
C ARG A 175 -1.12 17.15 14.18
N LEU A 176 -1.48 15.94 14.54
CA LEU A 176 -1.26 15.40 15.87
C LEU A 176 -0.63 14.01 15.73
N LEU A 177 0.66 13.90 16.04
CA LEU A 177 1.42 12.66 15.91
C LEU A 177 1.67 12.06 17.29
N PRO A 178 1.23 10.82 17.57
CA PRO A 178 1.60 10.14 18.78
C PRO A 178 3.11 9.86 18.79
N CYS A 179 3.75 10.07 19.91
CA CYS A 179 5.14 9.67 20.16
C CYS A 179 5.26 8.99 21.52
N ILE A 180 6.30 8.22 21.77
CA ILE A 180 6.57 7.63 23.08
C ILE A 180 7.60 8.53 23.75
N ALA A 181 7.27 9.05 24.94
CA ALA A 181 8.14 9.96 25.68
C ALA A 181 9.53 9.32 25.91
N GLY A 182 10.57 10.07 25.56
CA GLY A 182 11.96 9.62 25.64
C GLY A 182 12.47 8.84 24.44
N PHE A 183 11.67 8.67 23.38
CA PHE A 183 12.07 7.99 22.15
C PHE A 183 11.88 8.91 20.94
N ASP A 184 12.87 8.90 20.05
CA ASP A 184 12.83 9.58 18.76
C ASP A 184 13.33 8.63 17.65
N PRO A 185 12.49 7.64 17.26
CA PRO A 185 12.92 6.57 16.37
C PRO A 185 13.15 7.08 14.95
N LEU A 186 14.09 6.43 14.25
CA LEU A 186 14.32 6.65 12.84
C LEU A 186 13.33 5.84 12.01
N VAL A 187 12.57 6.51 11.18
CA VAL A 187 11.54 5.90 10.31
C VAL A 187 11.80 6.21 8.84
N GLN A 188 11.24 5.39 7.97
CA GLN A 188 11.38 5.52 6.53
C GLN A 188 10.01 5.43 5.87
N PHE A 189 9.83 6.21 4.81
CA PHE A 189 8.58 6.31 4.08
C PHE A 189 8.79 6.02 2.59
N VAL A 190 7.69 5.73 1.92
CA VAL A 190 7.61 5.68 0.46
C VAL A 190 6.40 6.49 0.00
N GLU A 191 6.57 7.26 -1.03
CA GLU A 191 5.49 8.03 -1.65
C GLU A 191 4.63 7.14 -2.54
N GLU A 192 3.31 7.40 -2.62
CA GLU A 192 2.35 6.55 -3.34
C GLU A 192 2.64 6.40 -4.84
N ASP A 193 3.18 7.44 -5.49
CA ASP A 193 3.60 7.35 -6.90
C ASP A 193 4.77 6.37 -7.07
N ASP A 194 5.76 6.40 -6.17
CA ASP A 194 6.87 5.44 -6.20
C ASP A 194 6.41 4.00 -5.88
N VAL A 195 5.33 3.83 -5.10
CA VAL A 195 4.70 2.50 -4.92
C VAL A 195 4.16 1.97 -6.25
N VAL A 196 3.39 2.79 -6.98
CA VAL A 196 2.82 2.40 -8.28
C VAL A 196 3.92 2.13 -9.29
N ARG A 197 4.91 3.03 -9.40
CA ARG A 197 6.03 2.92 -10.32
C ARG A 197 6.90 1.69 -10.05
N SER A 198 7.13 1.35 -8.79
CA SER A 198 7.92 0.16 -8.46
C SER A 198 7.19 -1.14 -8.82
N LEU A 199 5.87 -1.21 -8.58
CA LEU A 199 5.04 -2.33 -9.05
C LEU A 199 5.05 -2.43 -10.58
N GLU A 200 4.88 -1.31 -11.27
CA GLU A 200 4.91 -1.25 -12.72
C GLU A 200 6.28 -1.67 -13.27
N HIS A 201 7.38 -1.19 -12.67
CA HIS A 201 8.74 -1.52 -13.07
C HIS A 201 9.00 -3.04 -13.05
N VAL A 202 8.72 -3.70 -11.93
CA VAL A 202 8.95 -5.16 -11.84
C VAL A 202 7.99 -5.95 -12.71
N THR A 203 6.79 -5.42 -12.94
CA THR A 203 5.80 -6.05 -13.83
C THR A 203 6.26 -5.99 -15.28
N ARG A 204 6.62 -4.82 -15.79
CA ARG A 204 7.03 -4.62 -17.19
C ARG A 204 8.33 -5.35 -17.53
N HIS A 205 9.30 -5.32 -16.63
CA HIS A 205 10.61 -5.92 -16.85
C HIS A 205 10.71 -7.37 -16.39
N ARG A 206 9.63 -7.94 -15.86
CA ARG A 206 9.55 -9.33 -15.35
C ARG A 206 10.70 -9.68 -14.41
N ILE A 207 10.94 -8.83 -13.41
CA ILE A 207 12.09 -8.92 -12.51
C ILE A 207 11.74 -9.84 -11.34
N PRO A 208 12.36 -11.04 -11.21
CA PRO A 208 12.11 -11.93 -10.08
C PRO A 208 12.86 -11.47 -8.83
N GLY A 209 12.32 -11.77 -7.67
CA GLY A 209 12.99 -11.59 -6.39
C GLY A 209 12.17 -10.83 -5.36
N THR A 210 12.78 -10.66 -4.19
CA THR A 210 12.21 -9.85 -3.10
C THR A 210 12.94 -8.53 -3.04
N PHE A 211 12.19 -7.42 -2.85
CA PHE A 211 12.72 -6.06 -2.87
C PHE A 211 12.14 -5.24 -1.74
N ASN A 212 12.98 -4.55 -1.00
CA ASN A 212 12.57 -3.50 -0.09
C ASN A 212 12.28 -2.22 -0.87
N VAL A 213 11.18 -1.55 -0.56
CA VAL A 213 10.73 -0.34 -1.26
C VAL A 213 10.50 0.79 -0.28
N ALA A 214 11.36 1.80 -0.33
CA ALA A 214 11.29 2.99 0.51
C ALA A 214 12.06 4.14 -0.13
N GLY A 215 11.65 5.37 0.12
CA GLY A 215 12.41 6.56 -0.26
C GLY A 215 13.77 6.62 0.46
N ALA A 216 14.74 7.26 -0.16
CA ALA A 216 16.07 7.41 0.43
C ALA A 216 16.03 8.16 1.76
N GLY A 217 16.91 7.76 2.69
CA GLY A 217 17.07 8.37 4.01
C GLY A 217 16.07 7.85 5.05
N LYS A 218 16.43 8.00 6.30
CA LYS A 218 15.58 7.79 7.50
C LYS A 218 15.45 9.12 8.22
N LEU A 219 14.27 9.37 8.79
CA LEU A 219 13.98 10.60 9.53
C LEU A 219 13.73 10.29 11.00
N PRO A 220 14.26 11.08 11.93
CA PRO A 220 13.76 11.12 13.29
C PRO A 220 12.27 11.42 13.31
N TRP A 221 11.52 10.83 14.23
CA TRP A 221 10.08 11.07 14.32
C TRP A 221 9.74 12.55 14.62
N SER A 222 10.61 13.22 15.36
CA SER A 222 10.54 14.67 15.61
C SER A 222 10.68 15.49 14.32
N GLU A 223 11.55 15.09 13.41
CA GLU A 223 11.72 15.75 12.10
C GLU A 223 10.51 15.55 11.21
N VAL A 224 9.92 14.34 11.22
CA VAL A 224 8.63 14.07 10.52
C VAL A 224 7.55 15.04 11.01
N ALA A 225 7.43 15.24 12.32
CA ALA A 225 6.48 16.20 12.89
C ALA A 225 6.79 17.64 12.43
N SER A 226 8.06 18.04 12.44
CA SER A 226 8.50 19.37 12.00
C SER A 226 8.16 19.64 10.54
N ILE A 227 8.51 18.74 9.64
CA ILE A 227 8.23 18.86 8.18
C ILE A 227 6.71 18.95 7.94
N ALA A 228 5.94 18.12 8.63
CA ALA A 228 4.48 18.09 8.50
C ALA A 228 3.77 19.26 9.18
N GLY A 229 4.46 20.08 9.98
CA GLY A 229 3.87 21.10 10.85
C GLY A 229 2.87 20.48 11.85
N ALA A 230 3.21 19.30 12.39
CA ALA A 230 2.40 18.54 13.33
C ALA A 230 2.93 18.66 14.75
N PHE A 231 2.03 18.54 15.72
CA PHE A 231 2.40 18.50 17.13
C PHE A 231 2.64 17.06 17.58
N LEU A 232 3.70 16.84 18.33
CA LEU A 232 3.96 15.56 18.98
C LEU A 232 3.05 15.40 20.20
N PHE A 233 2.34 14.28 20.26
CA PHE A 233 1.49 13.91 21.38
C PHE A 233 2.21 12.81 22.21
N PRO A 234 2.86 13.17 23.34
CA PRO A 234 3.67 12.24 24.09
C PRO A 234 2.81 11.24 24.87
N LEU A 235 3.06 9.97 24.64
CA LEU A 235 2.50 8.85 25.38
C LEU A 235 3.53 8.36 26.38
N PRO A 236 3.13 7.93 27.61
CA PRO A 236 4.08 7.39 28.57
C PRO A 236 4.72 6.10 28.04
N PRO A 237 6.01 5.83 28.36
CA PRO A 237 6.70 4.65 27.88
C PRO A 237 6.16 3.34 28.48
N ILE A 238 5.46 3.43 29.61
CA ILE A 238 4.78 2.27 30.24
C ILE A 238 3.31 2.30 29.84
N ASN A 239 2.82 1.22 29.23
CA ASN A 239 1.45 1.08 28.73
C ASN A 239 0.94 2.22 27.85
N PRO A 240 1.66 2.64 26.80
CA PRO A 240 1.25 3.75 25.95
C PRO A 240 -0.12 3.56 25.32
N ARG A 241 -0.51 2.31 25.07
CA ARG A 241 -1.81 1.95 24.46
C ARG A 241 -3.01 2.24 25.38
N SER A 242 -2.88 1.99 26.67
CA SER A 242 -3.94 2.31 27.63
C SER A 242 -4.15 3.83 27.71
N PHE A 243 -3.06 4.59 27.71
CA PHE A 243 -3.08 6.05 27.66
C PHE A 243 -3.66 6.60 26.34
N ALA A 244 -3.33 5.98 25.24
CA ALA A 244 -3.83 6.35 23.91
C ALA A 244 -5.34 6.03 23.74
N SER A 245 -5.88 5.10 24.53
CA SER A 245 -7.24 4.57 24.34
C SER A 245 -8.35 5.64 24.27
N PRO A 246 -8.47 6.59 25.24
CA PRO A 246 -9.52 7.60 25.19
C PRO A 246 -9.38 8.53 23.96
N PHE A 247 -8.15 8.88 23.57
CA PHE A 247 -7.90 9.75 22.41
C PHE A 247 -8.18 9.03 21.09
N ARG A 248 -7.98 7.71 21.06
CA ARG A 248 -8.37 6.86 19.92
C ARG A 248 -9.89 6.76 19.79
N LEU A 249 -10.61 6.60 20.90
CA LEU A 249 -12.07 6.56 20.91
C LEU A 249 -12.67 7.89 20.44
N LEU A 250 -12.04 9.00 20.77
CA LEU A 250 -12.42 10.33 20.29
C LEU A 250 -11.93 10.62 18.85
N GLY A 251 -11.24 9.68 18.20
CA GLY A 251 -10.74 9.83 16.83
C GLY A 251 -9.59 10.86 16.69
N LEU A 252 -8.98 11.28 17.79
CA LEU A 252 -7.92 12.31 17.78
C LEU A 252 -6.59 11.79 17.28
N ILE A 253 -6.25 10.54 17.57
CA ILE A 253 -5.02 9.89 17.12
C ILE A 253 -5.32 8.45 16.63
N GLN A 254 -4.44 7.95 15.75
CA GLN A 254 -4.37 6.55 15.38
C GLN A 254 -3.16 5.92 16.05
N PHE A 255 -3.37 4.94 16.90
CA PHE A 255 -2.28 4.22 17.58
C PHE A 255 -2.54 2.71 17.55
N PRO A 256 -2.41 2.08 16.36
CA PRO A 256 -2.51 0.63 16.26
C PRO A 256 -1.36 -0.06 16.98
N VAL A 257 -1.52 -1.36 17.25
CA VAL A 257 -0.54 -2.14 18.03
C VAL A 257 0.85 -2.13 17.38
N GLU A 258 0.89 -2.10 16.06
CA GLU A 258 2.10 -2.13 15.25
C GLU A 258 2.95 -0.86 15.43
N MET A 259 2.32 0.26 15.77
CA MET A 259 3.03 1.53 15.97
C MET A 259 3.82 1.58 17.29
N GLU A 260 3.43 0.82 18.31
CA GLU A 260 4.12 0.88 19.62
C GLU A 260 5.62 0.55 19.50
N THR A 261 5.95 -0.54 18.82
CA THR A 261 7.35 -0.96 18.64
C THR A 261 8.08 -0.08 17.63
N LEU A 262 7.39 0.36 16.58
CA LEU A 262 7.94 1.30 15.61
C LEU A 262 8.33 2.63 16.26
N LEU A 263 7.47 3.20 17.09
CA LEU A 263 7.73 4.47 17.77
C LEU A 263 8.74 4.37 18.93
N ARG A 264 9.21 3.16 19.26
CA ARG A 264 10.36 2.96 20.17
C ARG A 264 11.66 2.76 19.44
N PHE A 265 11.68 1.89 18.42
CA PHE A 265 12.91 1.37 17.84
C PHE A 265 13.13 1.79 16.39
N GLY A 266 12.11 2.31 15.74
CA GLY A 266 12.17 2.68 14.32
C GLY A 266 12.24 1.47 13.39
N ARG A 267 12.47 1.74 12.13
CA ARG A 267 12.76 0.75 11.09
C ARG A 267 13.30 1.44 9.84
N GLY A 268 14.40 0.92 9.31
CA GLY A 268 14.93 1.33 8.02
C GLY A 268 15.29 0.12 7.19
N VAL A 269 15.08 0.20 5.88
CA VAL A 269 15.37 -0.87 4.93
C VAL A 269 16.34 -0.40 3.86
N ASP A 270 17.26 -1.28 3.48
CA ASP A 270 18.14 -1.10 2.32
C ASP A 270 17.35 -1.32 1.04
N THR A 271 17.41 -0.39 0.11
CA THR A 271 16.66 -0.40 -1.16
C THR A 271 17.57 -0.59 -2.37
N SER A 272 18.87 -0.83 -2.17
CA SER A 272 19.88 -0.94 -3.22
C SER A 272 19.50 -1.98 -4.26
N ARG A 273 18.95 -3.12 -3.82
CA ARG A 273 18.57 -4.23 -4.69
C ARG A 273 17.54 -3.85 -5.75
N LEU A 274 16.55 -3.00 -5.41
CA LEU A 274 15.58 -2.52 -6.40
C LEU A 274 16.24 -1.47 -7.33
N ILE A 275 17.09 -0.60 -6.78
CA ILE A 275 17.85 0.38 -7.57
C ILE A 275 18.75 -0.30 -8.59
N GLU A 276 19.41 -1.39 -8.24
CA GLU A 276 20.27 -2.19 -9.12
C GLU A 276 19.51 -2.77 -10.33
N THR A 277 18.18 -2.90 -10.24
CA THR A 277 17.34 -3.28 -11.39
C THR A 277 17.06 -2.14 -12.38
N GLY A 278 17.59 -0.94 -12.12
CA GLY A 278 17.34 0.26 -12.92
C GLY A 278 16.15 1.10 -12.42
N PHE A 279 15.54 0.77 -11.28
CA PHE A 279 14.50 1.60 -10.71
C PHE A 279 15.07 2.87 -10.07
N ALA A 280 14.46 4.01 -10.38
CA ALA A 280 14.81 5.30 -9.78
C ALA A 280 13.63 5.88 -8.99
N TYR A 281 13.84 6.11 -7.69
CA TYR A 281 12.87 6.79 -6.83
C TYR A 281 12.74 8.26 -7.21
N ARG A 282 11.53 8.79 -7.18
CA ARG A 282 11.24 10.23 -7.35
C ARG A 282 11.34 10.99 -6.03
N TYR A 283 11.03 10.31 -4.93
CA TYR A 283 10.94 10.93 -3.62
C TYR A 283 11.90 10.26 -2.62
N SER A 284 12.56 11.09 -1.81
CA SER A 284 13.18 10.64 -0.57
C SER A 284 12.11 10.42 0.51
N SER A 285 12.48 9.83 1.66
CA SER A 285 11.57 9.75 2.81
C SER A 285 11.11 11.13 3.27
N ALA A 286 11.99 12.13 3.29
CA ALA A 286 11.63 13.51 3.58
C ALA A 286 10.67 14.07 2.52
N GLY A 287 10.97 13.86 1.24
CA GLY A 287 10.13 14.29 0.13
C GLY A 287 8.71 13.71 0.17
N ALA A 288 8.54 12.46 0.63
CA ALA A 288 7.23 11.87 0.83
C ALA A 288 6.42 12.58 1.93
N VAL A 289 7.06 12.95 3.05
CA VAL A 289 6.44 13.73 4.13
C VAL A 289 6.10 15.13 3.66
N GLU A 290 7.00 15.81 2.93
CA GLU A 290 6.77 17.15 2.36
C GLU A 290 5.64 17.16 1.34
N SER A 291 5.56 16.14 0.47
CA SER A 291 4.48 15.97 -0.52
C SER A 291 3.12 15.93 0.17
N LEU A 292 2.97 15.06 1.19
CA LEU A 292 1.75 14.97 1.97
C LEU A 292 1.44 16.26 2.74
N ALA A 293 2.45 16.90 3.33
CA ALA A 293 2.27 18.16 4.06
C ALA A 293 1.77 19.28 3.16
N ARG A 294 2.33 19.41 1.95
CA ARG A 294 1.88 20.38 0.93
C ARG A 294 0.43 20.13 0.53
N ALA A 295 0.09 18.88 0.23
CA ALA A 295 -1.28 18.51 -0.13
C ALA A 295 -2.28 18.81 1.00
N ASN A 296 -1.92 18.51 2.25
CA ASN A 296 -2.75 18.83 3.41
C ASN A 296 -2.93 20.33 3.62
N ASN A 297 -1.90 21.13 3.37
CA ASN A 297 -1.99 22.60 3.45
C ASN A 297 -2.89 23.15 2.34
N LEU A 298 -2.77 22.62 1.12
CA LEU A 298 -3.61 23.02 0.00
C LEU A 298 -5.10 22.70 0.26
N ARG A 299 -5.41 21.48 0.70
CA ARG A 299 -6.79 21.09 1.08
C ARG A 299 -7.39 22.03 2.14
N ARG A 300 -6.60 22.44 3.12
CA ARG A 300 -7.07 23.41 4.15
C ARG A 300 -7.29 24.82 3.63
N ALA A 301 -6.48 25.24 2.65
CA ALA A 301 -6.61 26.58 2.05
C ALA A 301 -7.79 26.66 1.09
N VAL A 302 -8.11 25.57 0.40
CA VAL A 302 -9.20 25.49 -0.59
C VAL A 302 -10.53 25.08 0.05
N GLY A 303 -10.51 24.50 1.27
CA GLY A 303 -11.66 23.84 1.90
C GLY A 303 -11.73 22.37 1.52
N ASP A 304 -12.47 21.58 2.33
CA ASP A 304 -12.74 20.16 2.07
C ASP A 304 -13.87 19.95 1.02
N ASP A 305 -14.29 21.02 0.36
CA ASP A 305 -15.24 20.90 -0.73
C ASP A 305 -14.64 19.99 -1.81
N GLU A 306 -15.37 18.95 -2.16
CA GLU A 306 -15.07 18.13 -3.33
C GLU A 306 -14.77 19.07 -4.50
N PRO A 307 -13.67 18.85 -5.23
CA PRO A 307 -13.27 19.82 -6.24
C PRO A 307 -14.43 20.05 -7.21
N THR A 308 -14.67 21.33 -7.51
CA THR A 308 -15.63 21.87 -8.48
C THR A 308 -15.60 21.13 -9.84
N TYR A 309 -14.56 20.35 -10.06
CA TYR A 309 -14.31 19.52 -11.24
C TYR A 309 -15.39 18.45 -11.48
N ARG A 310 -16.04 17.93 -10.42
CA ARG A 310 -17.13 16.98 -10.56
C ARG A 310 -18.41 17.68 -11.04
N TYR A 311 -18.60 18.90 -10.56
CA TYR A 311 -19.72 19.73 -10.98
C TYR A 311 -19.61 20.14 -12.46
N GLU A 312 -18.43 20.49 -12.93
CA GLU A 312 -18.20 20.81 -14.35
C GLU A 312 -18.39 19.58 -15.24
N GLN A 313 -17.91 18.39 -14.84
CA GLN A 313 -18.16 17.15 -15.56
C GLN A 313 -19.65 16.76 -15.59
N ASP A 314 -20.35 16.89 -14.47
CA ASP A 314 -21.79 16.61 -14.39
C ASP A 314 -22.58 17.60 -15.24
N VAL A 315 -22.16 18.86 -15.29
CA VAL A 315 -22.74 19.90 -16.14
C VAL A 315 -22.44 19.64 -17.62
N GLU A 316 -21.22 19.27 -17.98
CA GLU A 316 -20.87 18.90 -19.36
C GLU A 316 -21.63 17.63 -19.82
N GLN A 317 -21.72 16.60 -18.98
CA GLN A 317 -22.50 15.40 -19.26
C GLN A 317 -23.99 15.73 -19.41
N PHE A 318 -24.53 16.64 -18.60
CA PHE A 318 -25.91 17.13 -18.75
C PHE A 318 -26.10 17.78 -20.12
N PHE A 319 -25.21 18.68 -20.53
CA PHE A 319 -25.30 19.35 -21.85
C PHE A 319 -25.09 18.40 -23.02
N GLN A 320 -24.28 17.35 -22.86
CA GLN A 320 -24.00 16.37 -23.93
C GLN A 320 -25.10 15.32 -24.08
N HIS A 321 -25.75 14.89 -22.99
CA HIS A 321 -26.59 13.71 -22.97
C HIS A 321 -28.03 13.95 -22.53
N SER A 322 -28.38 15.14 -22.00
CA SER A 322 -29.75 15.41 -21.55
C SER A 322 -30.68 15.65 -22.72
N PRO A 323 -31.84 14.97 -22.81
CA PRO A 323 -32.86 15.23 -23.82
C PRO A 323 -33.54 16.60 -23.60
N ALA A 324 -33.32 17.26 -22.47
CA ALA A 324 -33.85 18.61 -22.18
C ALA A 324 -33.04 19.74 -22.85
N VAL A 325 -31.82 19.43 -23.34
CA VAL A 325 -30.98 20.40 -24.04
C VAL A 325 -31.38 20.45 -25.51
N VAL A 326 -31.94 21.57 -25.91
CA VAL A 326 -32.28 21.83 -27.34
C VAL A 326 -30.97 22.02 -28.09
N ARG A 327 -30.62 21.07 -28.96
CA ARG A 327 -29.55 21.24 -29.93
C ARG A 327 -30.04 22.07 -31.08
N GLU A 328 -29.44 23.22 -31.34
CA GLU A 328 -29.60 23.91 -32.58
C GLU A 328 -29.13 22.98 -33.71
N ILE A 329 -30.04 22.55 -34.57
CA ILE A 329 -29.70 21.82 -35.75
C ILE A 329 -29.20 22.88 -36.73
N ASP A 330 -27.89 22.94 -36.91
CA ASP A 330 -27.28 23.72 -37.97
C ASP A 330 -27.86 23.20 -39.34
N GLY A 331 -28.56 24.11 -40.01
CA GLY A 331 -29.12 23.91 -41.34
C GLY A 331 -28.08 24.03 -42.45
#